data_e44a27ea21ab380d72ad974686a02103
#
_entry.id   e44a27ea21ab380d72ad974686a02103
#
_cell.length_a   1.000
_cell.length_b   1.000
_cell.length_c   1.000
_cell.angle_alpha   90.00
_cell.angle_beta   90.00
_cell.angle_gamma   90.00
#
_symmetry.space_group_name_H-M   'P 1'
#
loop_
_entity.id
_entity.type
_entity.pdbx_description
1 polymer ?
#
loop_
_entity_poly.entity_id
_entity_poly.type
_entity_poly.pdbx_seq_one_letter_code
_entity_poly.pdbx_strand_id
1 'polypeptide(L)'
;MIMARNPITASPYEGIEVAAARLIQHNIRRLPVIENNKLIGIITVSNIISTMGDMDIKEPAGNYIENHIVSVWEQTPLPLVGKIMELAGVKAVPVLDAENNLVGIVSDKDLIHASSIVDTVEKSDMSAGSDEDAWTWDSMRDTMSLYYSVSRIQLPNVPVKDVMRDHDATIMSTTPVSECARKMRRGKIEHLPVIRPNQKIKGLIKDRDLLKAIA
;
A
#
# COMPACT_ATOMS: atom_id res chain seq x y z
N MET A 1 -3.28 18.11 -15.57
CA MET A 1 -3.30 16.87 -16.39
C MET A 1 -2.62 15.78 -15.57
N ILE A 2 -3.32 14.71 -15.23
CA ILE A 2 -2.89 13.66 -14.27
C ILE A 2 -2.16 12.49 -14.99
N MET A 3 -2.30 12.40 -16.31
CA MET A 3 -1.78 11.30 -17.12
C MET A 3 -0.28 11.45 -17.41
N ALA A 4 0.50 10.35 -17.22
CA ALA A 4 1.89 10.28 -17.71
C ALA A 4 1.92 10.29 -19.24
N ARG A 5 2.71 11.18 -19.84
CA ARG A 5 2.75 11.35 -21.31
C ARG A 5 3.52 10.25 -22.05
N ASN A 6 4.53 9.67 -21.42
CA ASN A 6 5.34 8.58 -22.00
C ASN A 6 5.37 7.41 -21.05
N PRO A 7 4.33 6.56 -21.02
CA PRO A 7 4.30 5.41 -20.13
C PRO A 7 5.36 4.40 -20.57
N ILE A 8 5.96 3.74 -19.57
CA ILE A 8 6.83 2.59 -19.81
C ILE A 8 5.94 1.42 -20.23
N THR A 9 6.26 0.78 -21.33
CA THR A 9 5.45 -0.27 -21.95
C THR A 9 6.23 -1.56 -22.10
N ALA A 10 5.54 -2.66 -22.38
CA ALA A 10 6.10 -3.94 -22.77
C ALA A 10 5.59 -4.32 -24.16
N SER A 11 6.36 -5.16 -24.85
CA SER A 11 5.94 -5.83 -26.10
C SER A 11 5.35 -7.21 -25.76
N PRO A 12 4.36 -7.73 -26.51
CA PRO A 12 3.83 -9.09 -26.29
C PRO A 12 4.86 -10.19 -26.56
N TYR A 13 5.95 -9.86 -27.25
CA TYR A 13 7.02 -10.80 -27.62
C TYR A 13 8.20 -10.82 -26.64
N GLU A 14 8.16 -9.98 -25.62
CA GLU A 14 9.20 -9.93 -24.58
C GLU A 14 8.98 -11.04 -23.54
N GLY A 15 10.06 -11.60 -23.01
CA GLY A 15 10.01 -12.56 -21.90
C GLY A 15 9.51 -11.91 -20.60
N ILE A 16 8.98 -12.75 -19.72
CA ILE A 16 8.46 -12.31 -18.41
C ILE A 16 9.57 -11.70 -17.52
N GLU A 17 10.81 -12.13 -17.72
CA GLU A 17 12.01 -11.65 -17.01
C GLU A 17 12.26 -10.18 -17.35
N VAL A 18 12.12 -9.80 -18.63
CA VAL A 18 12.28 -8.42 -19.08
C VAL A 18 11.19 -7.53 -18.50
N ALA A 19 9.95 -8.02 -18.45
CA ALA A 19 8.85 -7.31 -17.83
C ALA A 19 9.08 -7.13 -16.31
N ALA A 20 9.56 -8.17 -15.63
CA ALA A 20 9.91 -8.11 -14.20
C ALA A 20 11.01 -7.07 -13.93
N ALA A 21 12.09 -7.09 -14.72
CA ALA A 21 13.19 -6.13 -14.61
C ALA A 21 12.70 -4.69 -14.77
N ARG A 22 11.85 -4.40 -15.78
CA ARG A 22 11.28 -3.05 -15.97
C ARG A 22 10.41 -2.60 -14.80
N LEU A 23 9.55 -3.47 -14.26
CA LEU A 23 8.73 -3.15 -13.11
C LEU A 23 9.58 -2.77 -11.88
N ILE A 24 10.70 -3.48 -11.67
CA ILE A 24 11.64 -3.20 -10.59
C ILE A 24 12.39 -1.89 -10.87
N GLN A 25 13.03 -1.77 -12.03
CA GLN A 25 13.90 -0.63 -12.40
C GLN A 25 13.17 0.71 -12.32
N HIS A 26 11.92 0.75 -12.80
CA HIS A 26 11.12 1.98 -12.84
C HIS A 26 10.21 2.17 -11.64
N ASN A 27 10.28 1.29 -10.66
CA ASN A 27 9.44 1.35 -9.45
C ASN A 27 7.94 1.42 -9.74
N ILE A 28 7.47 0.70 -10.77
CA ILE A 28 6.07 0.65 -11.20
C ILE A 28 5.47 -0.74 -10.98
N ARG A 29 4.14 -0.82 -10.95
CA ARG A 29 3.42 -2.08 -10.68
C ARG A 29 2.69 -2.65 -11.88
N ARG A 30 2.64 -1.87 -12.98
CA ARG A 30 1.88 -2.21 -14.20
C ARG A 30 2.61 -1.72 -15.41
N LEU A 31 2.59 -2.52 -16.48
CA LEU A 31 3.12 -2.19 -17.81
C LEU A 31 2.00 -2.36 -18.84
N PRO A 32 1.58 -1.30 -19.54
CA PRO A 32 0.78 -1.45 -20.75
C PRO A 32 1.53 -2.29 -21.79
N VAL A 33 0.85 -3.21 -22.44
CA VAL A 33 1.42 -4.04 -23.52
C VAL A 33 0.98 -3.43 -24.85
N ILE A 34 1.95 -3.04 -25.66
CA ILE A 34 1.73 -2.33 -26.93
C ILE A 34 2.22 -3.20 -28.09
N GLU A 35 1.36 -3.36 -29.09
CA GLU A 35 1.70 -3.96 -30.38
C GLU A 35 1.21 -3.06 -31.52
N ASN A 36 2.05 -2.81 -32.51
CA ASN A 36 1.73 -1.95 -33.67
C ASN A 36 1.08 -0.61 -33.24
N ASN A 37 1.63 0.02 -32.20
CA ASN A 37 1.15 1.28 -31.60
C ASN A 37 -0.28 1.21 -31.03
N LYS A 38 -0.79 -0.01 -30.75
CA LYS A 38 -2.09 -0.22 -30.11
C LYS A 38 -1.93 -0.89 -28.75
N LEU A 39 -2.71 -0.45 -27.79
CA LEU A 39 -2.80 -1.11 -26.49
C LEU A 39 -3.55 -2.44 -26.65
N ILE A 40 -2.89 -3.55 -26.36
CA ILE A 40 -3.46 -4.90 -26.44
C ILE A 40 -3.66 -5.55 -25.08
N GLY A 41 -3.05 -5.02 -24.03
CA GLY A 41 -3.20 -5.57 -22.69
C GLY A 41 -2.43 -4.80 -21.64
N ILE A 42 -2.40 -5.34 -20.43
CA ILE A 42 -1.63 -4.84 -19.30
C ILE A 42 -1.04 -6.02 -18.53
N ILE A 43 0.25 -5.96 -18.20
CA ILE A 43 0.90 -6.91 -17.31
C ILE A 43 1.15 -6.22 -15.95
N THR A 44 0.96 -6.96 -14.88
CA THR A 44 1.10 -6.45 -13.50
C THR A 44 2.05 -7.33 -12.70
N VAL A 45 2.58 -6.79 -11.58
CA VAL A 45 3.33 -7.59 -10.59
C VAL A 45 2.56 -8.84 -10.20
N SER A 46 1.24 -8.73 -9.95
CA SER A 46 0.39 -9.87 -9.56
C SER A 46 0.31 -10.96 -10.65
N ASN A 47 0.33 -10.58 -11.95
CA ASN A 47 0.37 -11.57 -13.04
C ASN A 47 1.70 -12.34 -13.03
N ILE A 48 2.82 -11.63 -12.86
CA ILE A 48 4.13 -12.26 -12.81
C ILE A 48 4.25 -13.18 -11.59
N ILE A 49 3.85 -12.72 -10.39
CA ILE A 49 3.81 -13.55 -9.19
C ILE A 49 2.95 -14.81 -9.41
N SER A 50 1.80 -14.67 -10.09
CA SER A 50 0.98 -15.85 -10.40
C SER A 50 1.73 -16.88 -11.23
N THR A 51 2.45 -16.44 -12.26
CA THR A 51 3.26 -17.31 -13.12
C THR A 51 4.44 -17.92 -12.37
N MET A 52 5.13 -17.13 -11.52
CA MET A 52 6.22 -17.64 -10.67
C MET A 52 5.77 -18.77 -9.73
N GLY A 53 4.51 -18.74 -9.30
CA GLY A 53 3.92 -19.80 -8.50
C GLY A 53 3.84 -21.15 -9.24
N ASP A 54 3.79 -21.13 -10.56
CA ASP A 54 3.74 -22.31 -11.41
C ASP A 54 5.13 -22.75 -11.93
N MET A 55 6.16 -21.89 -11.71
CA MET A 55 7.57 -22.22 -11.97
C MET A 55 8.16 -23.07 -10.83
N ASP A 56 9.24 -23.81 -11.11
CA ASP A 56 10.01 -24.56 -10.10
C ASP A 56 11.24 -23.74 -9.61
N ILE A 57 10.98 -22.58 -8.98
CA ILE A 57 12.03 -21.71 -8.42
C ILE A 57 12.33 -22.18 -6.99
N LYS A 58 13.41 -22.96 -6.84
CA LYS A 58 13.83 -23.56 -5.56
C LYS A 58 14.65 -22.62 -4.68
N GLU A 59 15.04 -21.46 -5.20
CA GLU A 59 15.79 -20.47 -4.47
C GLU A 59 15.05 -20.06 -3.18
N PRO A 60 15.79 -20.00 -2.04
CA PRO A 60 15.18 -19.64 -0.76
C PRO A 60 14.77 -18.16 -0.74
N ALA A 61 13.57 -17.89 -0.28
CA ALA A 61 13.03 -16.54 -0.16
C ALA A 61 13.83 -15.65 0.81
N GLY A 62 14.69 -16.27 1.60
CA GLY A 62 15.60 -15.57 2.53
C GLY A 62 16.48 -14.51 1.88
N ASN A 63 16.80 -14.66 0.59
CA ASN A 63 17.61 -13.71 -0.17
C ASN A 63 16.88 -12.39 -0.45
N TYR A 64 15.56 -12.36 -0.30
CA TYR A 64 14.69 -11.25 -0.67
C TYR A 64 13.98 -10.60 0.53
N ILE A 65 14.39 -10.91 1.75
CA ILE A 65 13.75 -10.42 2.98
C ILE A 65 14.14 -8.96 3.23
N GLU A 66 13.15 -8.13 3.45
CA GLU A 66 13.29 -6.82 4.10
C GLU A 66 13.44 -7.05 5.61
N ASN A 67 14.64 -6.80 6.17
CA ASN A 67 14.92 -7.00 7.59
C ASN A 67 14.60 -5.77 8.45
N HIS A 68 14.57 -4.57 7.85
CA HIS A 68 14.23 -3.33 8.53
C HIS A 68 12.73 -3.10 8.36
N ILE A 69 11.95 -3.67 9.26
CA ILE A 69 10.49 -3.58 9.22
C ILE A 69 9.98 -2.73 10.37
N VAL A 70 8.91 -1.99 10.09
CA VAL A 70 8.10 -1.35 11.13
C VAL A 70 7.00 -2.31 11.52
N SER A 71 6.81 -2.53 12.81
CA SER A 71 5.72 -3.32 13.38
C SER A 71 4.95 -2.50 14.41
N VAL A 72 3.73 -2.91 14.71
CA VAL A 72 2.87 -2.24 15.70
C VAL A 72 2.38 -3.25 16.73
N TRP A 73 2.06 -2.77 17.93
CA TRP A 73 1.43 -3.58 18.95
C TRP A 73 -0.07 -3.77 18.65
N GLU A 74 -0.62 -4.93 18.96
CA GLU A 74 -2.01 -5.31 18.68
C GLU A 74 -3.07 -4.36 19.25
N GLN A 75 -2.74 -3.65 20.36
CA GLN A 75 -3.64 -2.67 20.99
C GLN A 75 -3.43 -1.24 20.44
N THR A 76 -2.53 -1.04 19.48
CA THR A 76 -2.31 0.29 18.90
C THR A 76 -3.58 0.79 18.22
N PRO A 77 -4.05 2.04 18.51
CA PRO A 77 -5.21 2.62 17.85
C PRO A 77 -5.02 2.72 16.33
N LEU A 78 -6.04 2.34 15.57
CA LEU A 78 -5.97 2.28 14.10
C LEU A 78 -5.54 3.61 13.43
N PRO A 79 -6.01 4.81 13.89
CA PRO A 79 -5.53 6.08 13.36
C PRO A 79 -4.02 6.28 13.52
N LEU A 80 -3.46 5.82 14.66
CA LEU A 80 -2.02 5.89 14.91
C LEU A 80 -1.25 4.91 14.01
N VAL A 81 -1.80 3.71 13.77
CA VAL A 81 -1.21 2.76 12.80
C VAL A 81 -1.14 3.38 11.40
N GLY A 82 -2.22 4.02 10.94
CA GLY A 82 -2.25 4.74 9.67
C GLY A 82 -1.16 5.81 9.60
N LYS A 83 -0.97 6.58 10.69
CA LYS A 83 0.06 7.61 10.76
C LYS A 83 1.48 7.03 10.77
N ILE A 84 1.71 5.92 11.47
CA ILE A 84 3.00 5.20 11.46
C ILE A 84 3.31 4.71 10.05
N MET A 85 2.34 4.08 9.36
CA MET A 85 2.53 3.59 7.99
C MET A 85 2.85 4.74 7.01
N GLU A 86 2.16 5.87 7.13
CA GLU A 86 2.41 7.09 6.34
C GLU A 86 3.85 7.61 6.55
N LEU A 87 4.25 7.81 7.80
CA LEU A 87 5.58 8.35 8.14
C LEU A 87 6.71 7.41 7.76
N ALA A 88 6.50 6.10 7.88
CA ALA A 88 7.47 5.08 7.49
C ALA A 88 7.48 4.80 5.98
N GLY A 89 6.50 5.31 5.22
CA GLY A 89 6.37 5.05 3.79
C GLY A 89 6.09 3.58 3.45
N VAL A 90 5.44 2.84 4.36
CA VAL A 90 5.15 1.41 4.20
C VAL A 90 3.67 1.16 3.94
N LYS A 91 3.36 0.10 3.18
CA LYS A 91 1.98 -0.27 2.79
C LYS A 91 1.38 -1.38 3.64
N ALA A 92 2.19 -2.02 4.47
CA ALA A 92 1.73 -3.01 5.43
C ALA A 92 2.69 -3.06 6.61
N VAL A 93 2.16 -3.37 7.78
CA VAL A 93 2.93 -3.55 9.02
C VAL A 93 2.49 -4.84 9.72
N PRO A 94 3.43 -5.67 10.19
CA PRO A 94 3.14 -6.76 11.10
C PRO A 94 2.60 -6.25 12.43
N VAL A 95 1.65 -7.00 12.99
CA VAL A 95 1.06 -6.75 14.29
C VAL A 95 1.59 -7.77 15.28
N LEU A 96 2.07 -7.30 16.42
CA LEU A 96 2.71 -8.13 17.45
C LEU A 96 1.91 -8.09 18.76
N ASP A 97 1.93 -9.20 19.50
CA ASP A 97 1.43 -9.25 20.87
C ASP A 97 2.46 -8.69 21.88
N ALA A 98 2.12 -8.75 23.17
CA ALA A 98 3.00 -8.28 24.25
C ALA A 98 4.29 -9.12 24.39
N GLU A 99 4.29 -10.37 23.92
CA GLU A 99 5.41 -11.30 23.91
C GLU A 99 6.24 -11.21 22.64
N ASN A 100 5.97 -10.25 21.74
CA ASN A 100 6.56 -10.07 20.41
C ASN A 100 6.32 -11.26 19.46
N ASN A 101 5.21 -11.98 19.58
CA ASN A 101 4.81 -12.93 18.56
C ASN A 101 4.04 -12.21 17.48
N LEU A 102 4.13 -12.72 16.26
CA LEU A 102 3.30 -12.23 15.16
C LEU A 102 1.87 -12.72 15.36
N VAL A 103 0.92 -11.79 15.47
CA VAL A 103 -0.53 -12.09 15.62
C VAL A 103 -1.35 -11.71 14.41
N GLY A 104 -0.81 -10.86 13.53
CA GLY A 104 -1.52 -10.46 12.31
C GLY A 104 -0.69 -9.54 11.43
N ILE A 105 -1.32 -9.06 10.37
CA ILE A 105 -0.80 -8.04 9.47
C ILE A 105 -1.91 -7.06 9.12
N VAL A 106 -1.60 -5.78 9.03
CA VAL A 106 -2.51 -4.75 8.53
C VAL A 106 -1.87 -4.03 7.36
N SER A 107 -2.65 -3.76 6.33
CA SER A 107 -2.23 -3.08 5.10
C SER A 107 -3.05 -1.82 4.84
N ASP A 108 -2.61 -1.00 3.88
CA ASP A 108 -3.35 0.16 3.37
C ASP A 108 -4.77 -0.20 2.92
N LYS A 109 -4.97 -1.40 2.34
CA LYS A 109 -6.29 -1.90 1.94
C LYS A 109 -7.20 -2.11 3.15
N ASP A 110 -6.65 -2.64 4.25
CA ASP A 110 -7.42 -2.89 5.47
C ASP A 110 -7.82 -1.57 6.13
N LEU A 111 -6.92 -0.57 6.12
CA LEU A 111 -7.24 0.79 6.59
C LEU A 111 -8.35 1.42 5.74
N ILE A 112 -8.29 1.29 4.41
CA ILE A 112 -9.33 1.82 3.52
C ILE A 112 -10.67 1.13 3.78
N HIS A 113 -10.69 -0.19 3.96
CA HIS A 113 -11.93 -0.93 4.25
C HIS A 113 -12.53 -0.56 5.62
N ALA A 114 -11.69 -0.26 6.61
CA ALA A 114 -12.14 0.17 7.93
C ALA A 114 -12.55 1.64 7.99
N SER A 115 -12.18 2.45 6.99
CA SER A 115 -12.43 3.88 6.98
C SER A 115 -13.91 4.20 6.66
N SER A 116 -14.37 5.33 7.19
CA SER A 116 -15.65 5.95 6.82
C SER A 116 -15.43 7.34 6.23
N ILE A 117 -16.37 7.78 5.39
CA ILE A 117 -16.38 9.14 4.89
C ILE A 117 -17.28 9.95 5.82
N VAL A 118 -16.72 10.99 6.42
CA VAL A 118 -17.46 11.91 7.28
C VAL A 118 -17.55 13.26 6.58
N ASP A 119 -18.79 13.67 6.28
CA ASP A 119 -19.05 14.98 5.70
C ASP A 119 -19.26 15.99 6.83
N THR A 120 -18.46 17.05 6.81
CA THR A 120 -18.58 18.19 7.71
C THR A 120 -18.86 19.45 6.89
N VAL A 121 -19.78 20.29 7.38
CA VAL A 121 -20.00 21.62 6.80
C VAL A 121 -19.09 22.59 7.56
N GLU A 122 -18.11 23.15 6.86
CA GLU A 122 -17.26 24.20 7.41
C GLU A 122 -17.79 25.57 6.92
N LYS A 123 -17.80 26.54 7.85
CA LYS A 123 -18.16 27.93 7.58
C LYS A 123 -16.87 28.73 7.48
N SER A 124 -16.66 29.39 6.37
CA SER A 124 -15.61 30.39 6.23
C SER A 124 -16.22 31.78 6.25
N ASP A 125 -15.86 32.57 7.21
CA ASP A 125 -16.18 34.00 7.23
C ASP A 125 -15.09 34.73 6.43
N MET A 126 -15.40 35.18 5.23
CA MET A 126 -14.53 36.09 4.52
C MET A 126 -14.65 37.48 5.18
N SER A 127 -13.72 37.81 6.07
CA SER A 127 -13.50 39.21 6.42
C SER A 127 -12.83 39.87 5.23
N ALA A 128 -13.50 40.80 4.59
CA ALA A 128 -12.85 41.71 3.65
C ALA A 128 -11.69 42.40 4.36
N GLY A 129 -10.49 42.28 3.77
CA GLY A 129 -9.29 42.89 4.31
C GLY A 129 -9.53 44.36 4.62
N SER A 130 -8.96 44.81 5.72
CA SER A 130 -8.91 46.23 6.11
C SER A 130 -7.99 47.00 5.14
N ASP A 131 -8.53 47.48 4.04
CA ASP A 131 -7.93 48.59 3.34
C ASP A 131 -8.36 49.89 4.04
N GLU A 132 -7.37 50.68 4.43
CA GLU A 132 -7.50 51.98 5.15
C GLU A 132 -8.09 53.07 4.26
N ASP A 133 -9.21 52.88 3.60
CA ASP A 133 -9.99 53.95 2.99
C ASP A 133 -11.42 53.92 3.54
N ALA A 134 -11.52 54.47 4.73
CA ALA A 134 -12.77 54.77 5.41
C ALA A 134 -13.52 55.88 4.71
N TRP A 135 -14.37 55.55 3.74
CA TRP A 135 -15.49 56.41 3.36
C TRP A 135 -16.74 55.58 3.14
N THR A 136 -17.58 55.58 4.19
CA THR A 136 -19.06 55.48 4.13
C THR A 136 -19.71 54.32 3.38
N TRP A 137 -19.74 53.17 4.00
CA TRP A 137 -20.87 52.23 3.83
C TRP A 137 -21.07 51.41 5.11
N ASP A 138 -21.44 52.12 6.21
CA ASP A 138 -21.63 51.49 7.54
C ASP A 138 -22.93 50.73 7.70
N SER A 139 -23.61 50.39 6.58
CA SER A 139 -24.90 49.69 6.60
C SER A 139 -24.98 48.41 5.77
N MET A 140 -23.91 47.97 5.16
CA MET A 140 -23.87 46.69 4.44
C MET A 140 -22.59 45.89 4.77
N ARG A 141 -22.44 45.46 6.01
CA ARG A 141 -21.58 44.32 6.33
C ARG A 141 -22.36 43.05 6.01
N ASP A 142 -22.56 42.76 4.74
CA ASP A 142 -22.90 41.44 4.30
C ASP A 142 -21.65 40.58 4.54
N THR A 143 -21.60 39.97 5.74
CA THR A 143 -20.69 38.87 6.02
C THR A 143 -21.14 37.72 5.12
N MET A 144 -20.52 37.62 3.96
CA MET A 144 -20.75 36.51 3.05
C MET A 144 -20.17 35.25 3.70
N SER A 145 -21.03 34.52 4.41
CA SER A 145 -20.66 33.24 5.00
C SER A 145 -20.70 32.20 3.91
N LEU A 146 -19.52 31.69 3.53
CA LEU A 146 -19.41 30.59 2.59
C LEU A 146 -19.50 29.27 3.37
N TYR A 147 -20.54 28.50 3.10
CA TYR A 147 -20.68 27.13 3.60
C TYR A 147 -20.17 26.16 2.53
N TYR A 148 -19.19 25.34 2.87
CA TYR A 148 -18.68 24.28 1.97
C TYR A 148 -18.63 22.96 2.70
N SER A 149 -18.98 21.90 1.96
CA SER A 149 -18.88 20.54 2.48
C SER A 149 -17.46 20.03 2.32
N VAL A 150 -16.88 19.54 3.41
CA VAL A 150 -15.59 18.87 3.40
C VAL A 150 -15.81 17.42 3.75
N SER A 151 -15.53 16.53 2.79
CA SER A 151 -15.53 15.09 3.03
C SER A 151 -14.14 14.66 3.50
N ARG A 152 -14.06 14.07 4.68
CA ARG A 152 -12.81 13.55 5.25
C ARG A 152 -12.90 12.04 5.42
N ILE A 153 -11.84 11.34 5.04
CA ILE A 153 -11.68 9.92 5.35
C ILE A 153 -11.25 9.82 6.81
N GLN A 154 -12.03 9.11 7.61
CA GLN A 154 -11.74 8.92 9.03
C GLN A 154 -11.59 7.43 9.35
N LEU A 155 -10.52 7.09 10.07
CA LEU A 155 -10.32 5.77 10.64
C LEU A 155 -11.02 5.68 12.01
N PRO A 156 -11.71 4.56 12.32
CA PRO A 156 -12.33 4.36 13.63
C PRO A 156 -11.23 4.26 14.71
N ASN A 157 -11.53 4.75 15.89
CA ASN A 157 -10.62 4.68 17.04
C ASN A 157 -10.76 3.33 17.76
N VAL A 158 -10.38 2.26 17.07
CA VAL A 158 -10.37 0.88 17.57
C VAL A 158 -8.94 0.34 17.59
N PRO A 159 -8.61 -0.69 18.40
CA PRO A 159 -7.32 -1.36 18.35
C PRO A 159 -7.11 -2.03 16.99
N VAL A 160 -5.84 -2.07 16.53
CA VAL A 160 -5.52 -2.66 15.22
C VAL A 160 -5.88 -4.15 15.12
N LYS A 161 -5.89 -4.88 16.24
CA LYS A 161 -6.31 -6.28 16.29
C LYS A 161 -7.73 -6.54 15.78
N ASP A 162 -8.62 -5.53 15.87
CA ASP A 162 -10.02 -5.66 15.42
C ASP A 162 -10.17 -5.51 13.89
N VAL A 163 -9.09 -5.07 13.19
CA VAL A 163 -9.07 -4.78 11.75
C VAL A 163 -8.00 -5.59 11.02
N MET A 164 -6.94 -6.04 11.71
CA MET A 164 -5.88 -6.84 11.11
C MET A 164 -6.42 -8.13 10.52
N ARG A 165 -5.67 -8.65 9.54
CA ARG A 165 -5.91 -9.99 9.01
C ARG A 165 -5.05 -11.01 9.75
N ASP A 166 -5.59 -12.23 9.90
CA ASP A 166 -4.86 -13.36 10.44
C ASP A 166 -3.56 -13.62 9.67
N HIS A 167 -2.57 -14.15 10.37
CA HIS A 167 -1.22 -14.40 9.85
C HIS A 167 -1.03 -15.80 9.23
N ASP A 168 -2.11 -16.45 8.76
CA ASP A 168 -2.08 -17.79 8.19
C ASP A 168 -1.08 -18.00 7.03
N ALA A 169 -0.67 -16.91 6.39
CA ALA A 169 0.26 -16.92 5.28
C ALA A 169 1.69 -16.53 5.70
N THR A 170 2.23 -17.11 6.77
CA THR A 170 3.66 -16.94 7.12
C THR A 170 4.56 -17.89 6.35
N ILE A 171 5.84 -17.52 6.26
CA ILE A 171 6.91 -18.33 5.64
C ILE A 171 8.17 -18.34 6.51
N MET A 172 9.06 -19.30 6.24
CA MET A 172 10.43 -19.29 6.75
C MET A 172 11.41 -18.78 5.67
N SER A 173 12.61 -18.38 6.09
CA SER A 173 13.66 -17.93 5.17
C SER A 173 14.06 -18.99 4.14
N THR A 174 13.89 -20.27 4.46
CA THR A 174 14.21 -21.42 3.60
C THR A 174 13.09 -21.77 2.63
N THR A 175 11.90 -21.14 2.75
CA THR A 175 10.76 -21.41 1.86
C THR A 175 11.13 -21.04 0.42
N PRO A 176 10.89 -21.91 -0.57
CA PRO A 176 11.15 -21.62 -1.97
C PRO A 176 10.35 -20.41 -2.50
N VAL A 177 10.95 -19.64 -3.39
CA VAL A 177 10.31 -18.48 -4.03
C VAL A 177 8.97 -18.85 -4.69
N SER A 178 8.91 -19.98 -5.40
CA SER A 178 7.67 -20.44 -6.03
C SER A 178 6.55 -20.73 -5.03
N GLU A 179 6.90 -21.23 -3.84
CA GLU A 179 5.91 -21.45 -2.77
C GLU A 179 5.42 -20.11 -2.19
N CYS A 180 6.31 -19.14 -2.00
CA CYS A 180 5.94 -17.78 -1.59
C CYS A 180 4.96 -17.16 -2.60
N ALA A 181 5.27 -17.27 -3.90
CA ALA A 181 4.41 -16.79 -4.97
C ALA A 181 3.03 -17.47 -4.96
N ARG A 182 2.97 -18.80 -4.73
CA ARG A 182 1.69 -19.53 -4.57
C ARG A 182 0.89 -19.04 -3.37
N LYS A 183 1.54 -18.77 -2.22
CA LYS A 183 0.86 -18.24 -1.03
C LYS A 183 0.32 -16.83 -1.30
N MET A 184 1.10 -15.94 -1.92
CA MET A 184 0.64 -14.61 -2.32
C MET A 184 -0.57 -14.67 -3.25
N ARG A 185 -0.53 -15.54 -4.28
CA ARG A 185 -1.64 -15.74 -5.22
C ARG A 185 -2.91 -16.21 -4.54
N ARG A 186 -2.82 -17.24 -3.69
CA ARG A 186 -3.97 -17.81 -2.97
C ARG A 186 -4.60 -16.81 -2.01
N GLY A 187 -3.79 -16.10 -1.24
CA GLY A 187 -4.24 -15.13 -0.26
C GLY A 187 -4.61 -13.77 -0.86
N LYS A 188 -4.32 -13.53 -2.16
CA LYS A 188 -4.41 -12.21 -2.80
C LYS A 188 -3.68 -11.12 -1.99
N ILE A 189 -2.53 -11.49 -1.43
CA ILE A 189 -1.70 -10.66 -0.57
C ILE A 189 -0.41 -10.25 -1.27
N GLU A 190 0.09 -9.06 -0.94
CA GLU A 190 1.29 -8.47 -1.52
C GLU A 190 2.49 -8.54 -0.56
N HIS A 191 2.24 -8.96 0.68
CA HIS A 191 3.23 -9.00 1.75
C HIS A 191 3.14 -10.33 2.49
N LEU A 192 4.29 -10.99 2.69
CA LEU A 192 4.41 -12.24 3.46
C LEU A 192 5.32 -11.99 4.66
N PRO A 193 4.82 -12.15 5.88
CA PRO A 193 5.65 -12.18 7.07
C PRO A 193 6.58 -13.40 7.05
N VAL A 194 7.85 -13.15 7.35
CA VAL A 194 8.86 -14.19 7.53
C VAL A 194 9.10 -14.40 9.01
N ILE A 195 8.91 -15.62 9.48
CA ILE A 195 9.08 -15.98 10.88
C ILE A 195 10.31 -16.87 11.10
N ARG A 196 10.81 -16.84 12.31
CA ARG A 196 11.82 -17.79 12.83
C ARG A 196 11.12 -19.02 13.40
N PRO A 197 11.84 -20.12 13.66
CA PRO A 197 11.26 -21.32 14.27
C PRO A 197 10.57 -21.06 15.63
N ASN A 198 10.96 -20.01 16.35
CA ASN A 198 10.37 -19.58 17.61
C ASN A 198 9.18 -18.62 17.45
N GLN A 199 8.51 -18.59 16.29
CA GLN A 199 7.36 -17.76 15.93
C GLN A 199 7.64 -16.24 15.94
N LYS A 200 8.87 -15.81 16.21
CA LYS A 200 9.23 -14.38 16.16
C LYS A 200 9.39 -13.92 14.72
N ILE A 201 8.93 -12.71 14.45
CA ILE A 201 9.11 -12.12 13.13
C ILE A 201 10.58 -11.92 12.82
N LYS A 202 11.00 -12.24 11.60
CA LYS A 202 12.33 -12.00 11.06
C LYS A 202 12.33 -10.80 10.10
N GLY A 203 11.30 -10.67 9.30
CA GLY A 203 11.20 -9.66 8.28
C GLY A 203 9.91 -9.77 7.47
N LEU A 204 9.86 -9.06 6.37
CA LEU A 204 8.74 -9.04 5.44
C LEU A 204 9.27 -9.25 4.02
N ILE A 205 8.52 -9.99 3.19
CA ILE A 205 8.77 -10.08 1.75
C ILE A 205 7.61 -9.43 1.04
N LYS A 206 7.90 -8.50 0.14
CA LYS A 206 6.93 -7.88 -0.76
C LYS A 206 6.87 -8.67 -2.07
N ASP A 207 5.73 -8.66 -2.72
CA ASP A 207 5.56 -9.28 -4.04
C ASP A 207 6.63 -8.82 -5.05
N ARG A 208 7.00 -7.53 -5.02
CA ARG A 208 8.05 -6.97 -5.89
C ARG A 208 9.45 -7.48 -5.58
N ASP A 209 9.73 -7.83 -4.32
CA ASP A 209 11.05 -8.36 -3.97
C ASP A 209 11.27 -9.75 -4.57
N LEU A 210 10.20 -10.55 -4.67
CA LEU A 210 10.25 -11.86 -5.32
C LEU A 210 10.53 -11.76 -6.83
N LEU A 211 10.15 -10.65 -7.51
CA LEU A 211 10.46 -10.49 -8.94
C LEU A 211 11.96 -10.53 -9.22
N LYS A 212 12.80 -10.17 -8.24
CA LYS A 212 14.27 -10.22 -8.37
C LYS A 212 14.80 -11.64 -8.61
N ALA A 213 14.00 -12.66 -8.33
CA ALA A 213 14.38 -14.06 -8.56
C ALA A 213 14.32 -14.47 -10.03
N ILE A 214 13.71 -13.64 -10.91
CA ILE A 214 13.57 -13.92 -12.35
C ILE A 214 14.02 -12.74 -13.23
N ALA A 215 14.36 -11.57 -12.62
CA ALA A 215 14.71 -10.34 -13.34
C ALA A 215 16.21 -10.32 -13.73
#